data_5c398c3a4cbbd849767b2709b9d0832d
#
_entry.id   5c398c3a4cbbd849767b2709b9d0832d
#
_cell.length_a   1.000
_cell.length_b   1.000
_cell.length_c   1.000
_cell.angle_alpha   90.00
_cell.angle_beta   90.00
_cell.angle_gamma   90.00
#
_symmetry.space_group_name_H-M   'P 1'
#
loop_
_entity.id
_entity.type
_entity.pdbx_description
1 polymer ?
#
loop_
_entity_poly.entity_id
_entity_poly.type
_entity_poly.pdbx_seq_one_letter_code
_entity_poly.pdbx_strand_id
1 'polypeptide(L)' 'QNYQSYLSLIEQIEITKKNLALAQENLNIAVQKLQFQSIGIVEFRQIQFDVIEINTKLYDLKYEAKRLASNIYLITGSF' A
#
# COMPACT_ATOMS: atom_id res chain seq x y z
N GLN A 1 -9.35 21.36 -8.60
CA GLN A 1 -8.63 21.07 -7.35
C GLN A 1 -8.84 19.64 -6.90
N ASN A 2 -10.09 19.24 -6.66
CA ASN A 2 -10.38 17.92 -6.16
C ASN A 2 -10.05 16.84 -7.16
N TYR A 3 -10.22 17.14 -8.45
CA TYR A 3 -9.94 16.19 -9.49
C TYR A 3 -8.45 15.87 -9.58
N GLN A 4 -7.62 16.93 -9.46
CA GLN A 4 -6.17 16.73 -9.50
C GLN A 4 -5.69 15.99 -8.25
N SER A 5 -6.29 16.27 -7.09
CA SER A 5 -5.98 15.54 -5.88
C SER A 5 -6.34 14.07 -6.01
N TYR A 6 -7.48 13.79 -6.63
CA TYR A 6 -7.91 12.43 -6.88
C TYR A 6 -6.93 11.69 -7.79
N LEU A 7 -6.51 12.33 -8.88
CA LEU A 7 -5.54 11.72 -9.80
C LEU A 7 -4.22 11.44 -9.11
N SER A 8 -3.78 12.38 -8.25
CA SER A 8 -2.56 12.19 -7.49
C SER A 8 -2.67 11.00 -6.56
N LEU A 9 -3.82 10.82 -5.93
CA LEU A 9 -4.05 9.66 -5.06
C LEU A 9 -4.03 8.36 -5.84
N ILE A 10 -4.64 8.34 -7.03
CA ILE A 10 -4.62 7.15 -7.86
C ILE A 10 -3.18 6.78 -8.24
N GLU A 11 -2.36 7.78 -8.57
CA GLU A 11 -0.95 7.56 -8.85
C GLU A 11 -0.22 6.95 -7.65
N GLN A 12 -0.47 7.52 -6.46
CA GLN A 12 0.15 7.02 -5.24
C GLN A 12 -0.29 5.60 -4.92
N ILE A 13 -1.55 5.28 -5.20
CA ILE A 13 -2.07 3.94 -5.00
C ILE A 13 -1.32 2.95 -5.89
N GLU A 14 -1.12 3.29 -7.16
CA GLU A 14 -0.42 2.42 -8.08
C GLU A 14 1.03 2.18 -7.66
N ILE A 15 1.71 3.25 -7.24
CA ILE A 15 3.08 3.13 -6.76
C ILE A 15 3.13 2.27 -5.49
N THR A 16 2.18 2.49 -4.58
CA THR A 16 2.15 1.75 -3.33
C THR A 16 1.84 0.27 -3.56
N LYS A 17 0.99 -0.04 -4.54
CA LYS A 17 0.73 -1.42 -4.91
C LYS A 17 1.99 -2.12 -5.39
N LYS A 18 2.80 -1.43 -6.20
CA LYS A 18 4.06 -1.98 -6.66
C LYS A 18 5.02 -2.20 -5.51
N ASN A 19 5.08 -1.23 -4.60
CA ASN A 19 5.93 -1.36 -3.42
C ASN A 19 5.49 -2.51 -2.54
N LEU A 20 4.18 -2.72 -2.41
CA LEU A 20 3.65 -3.82 -1.63
C LEU A 20 4.04 -5.16 -2.24
N ALA A 21 3.93 -5.28 -3.57
CA ALA A 21 4.31 -6.51 -4.25
C ALA A 21 5.78 -6.83 -4.02
N LEU A 22 6.65 -5.82 -4.11
CA LEU A 22 8.07 -6.01 -3.85
C LEU A 22 8.33 -6.40 -2.40
N ALA A 23 7.63 -5.78 -1.47
CA ALA A 23 7.80 -6.09 -0.06
C ALA A 23 7.33 -7.51 0.25
N GLN A 24 6.24 -7.95 -0.38
CA GLN A 24 5.76 -9.32 -0.21
C GLN A 24 6.74 -10.33 -0.79
N GLU A 25 7.36 -10.00 -1.92
CA GLU A 25 8.38 -10.86 -2.50
C GLU A 25 9.59 -10.96 -1.58
N ASN A 26 10.00 -9.84 -1.00
CA ASN A 26 11.08 -9.84 -0.02
C ASN A 26 10.74 -10.69 1.19
N LEU A 27 9.49 -10.64 1.62
CA LEU A 27 9.05 -11.45 2.75
C LEU A 27 9.11 -12.93 2.42
N ASN A 28 8.70 -13.32 1.22
CA ASN A 28 8.77 -14.72 0.80
C ASN A 28 10.20 -15.20 0.79
N ILE A 29 11.13 -14.38 0.30
CA ILE A 29 12.55 -14.71 0.30
C ILE A 29 13.05 -14.83 1.75
N ALA A 30 12.61 -13.93 2.61
CA ALA A 30 13.01 -13.92 4.00
C ALA A 30 12.53 -15.18 4.73
N VAL A 31 11.31 -15.65 4.42
CA VAL A 31 10.80 -16.90 4.98
C VAL A 31 11.73 -18.06 4.64
N GLN A 32 12.16 -18.14 3.39
CA GLN A 32 13.08 -19.20 2.97
C GLN A 32 14.43 -19.08 3.68
N LYS A 33 14.95 -17.85 3.78
CA LYS A 33 16.22 -17.62 4.48
C LYS A 33 16.13 -17.96 5.96
N LEU A 34 14.99 -17.69 6.58
CA LEU A 34 14.80 -18.02 7.97
C LEU A 34 14.81 -19.53 8.18
N GLN A 35 14.18 -20.28 7.27
CA GLN A 35 14.17 -21.73 7.33
C GLN A 35 15.58 -22.31 7.25
N PHE A 36 16.45 -21.67 6.50
CA PHE A 36 17.85 -22.07 6.40
C PHE A 36 18.75 -21.36 7.39
N GLN A 37 18.15 -20.59 8.31
CA GLN A 37 18.86 -19.84 9.32
C GLN A 37 19.87 -18.85 8.74
N SER A 38 19.57 -18.32 7.56
CA SER A 38 20.43 -17.34 6.88
C SER A 38 20.22 -15.92 7.37
N ILE A 39 19.11 -15.66 8.05
CA ILE A 39 18.84 -14.35 8.65
C ILE A 39 18.35 -14.52 10.07
N GLY A 40 18.50 -13.46 10.88
CA GLY A 40 18.03 -13.47 12.24
C GLY A 40 16.55 -13.16 12.35
N ILE A 41 15.97 -13.49 13.50
CA ILE A 41 14.54 -13.27 13.73
C ILE A 41 14.21 -11.77 13.76
N VAL A 42 15.13 -10.93 14.23
CA VAL A 42 14.89 -9.49 14.27
C VAL A 42 14.79 -8.92 12.85
N GLU A 43 15.69 -9.32 11.97
CA GLU A 43 15.67 -8.90 10.59
C GLU A 43 14.41 -9.39 9.89
N PHE A 44 13.99 -10.62 10.17
CA PHE A 44 12.78 -11.18 9.61
C PHE A 44 11.55 -10.37 10.03
N ARG A 45 11.48 -10.01 11.32
CA ARG A 45 10.36 -9.22 11.81
C ARG A 45 10.32 -7.84 11.19
N GLN A 46 11.48 -7.24 10.94
CA GLN A 46 11.54 -5.94 10.28
C GLN A 46 10.92 -6.03 8.88
N ILE A 47 11.22 -7.10 8.16
CA ILE A 47 10.65 -7.31 6.83
C ILE A 47 9.14 -7.51 6.90
N GLN A 48 8.67 -8.23 7.92
CA GLN A 48 7.22 -8.36 8.15
C GLN A 48 6.56 -7.02 8.43
N PHE A 49 7.19 -6.19 9.25
CA PHE A 49 6.65 -4.87 9.57
C PHE A 49 6.57 -4.00 8.32
N ASP A 50 7.56 -4.10 7.44
CA ASP A 50 7.54 -3.34 6.19
C ASP A 50 6.31 -3.67 5.36
N VAL A 51 5.97 -4.95 5.26
CA VAL A 51 4.79 -5.38 4.52
C VAL A 51 3.52 -4.81 5.15
N ILE A 52 3.42 -4.90 6.47
CA ILE A 52 2.25 -4.41 7.19
C ILE A 52 2.10 -2.90 7.02
N GLU A 53 3.20 -2.19 7.13
CA GLU A 53 3.21 -0.73 7.01
C GLU A 53 2.76 -0.29 5.63
N ILE A 54 3.30 -0.91 4.59
CA ILE A 54 2.95 -0.57 3.21
C ILE A 54 1.48 -0.93 2.94
N ASN A 55 1.04 -2.07 3.46
CA ASN A 55 -0.34 -2.51 3.29
C ASN A 55 -1.31 -1.53 3.96
N THR A 56 -0.97 -1.07 5.15
CA THR A 56 -1.78 -0.08 5.87
C THR A 56 -1.84 1.22 5.09
N LYS A 57 -0.71 1.67 4.54
CA LYS A 57 -0.67 2.88 3.74
C LYS A 57 -1.55 2.72 2.50
N LEU A 58 -1.54 1.55 1.88
CA LEU A 58 -2.36 1.30 0.70
C LEU A 58 -3.85 1.40 1.04
N TYR A 59 -4.26 0.83 2.16
CA TYR A 59 -5.64 0.94 2.60
C TYR A 59 -6.04 2.39 2.86
N ASP A 60 -5.16 3.15 3.51
CA ASP A 60 -5.43 4.55 3.80
C ASP A 60 -5.60 5.35 2.50
N LEU A 61 -4.75 5.09 1.53
CA LEU A 61 -4.84 5.78 0.24
C LEU A 61 -6.12 5.41 -0.50
N LYS A 62 -6.48 4.14 -0.47
CA LYS A 62 -7.72 3.68 -1.10
C LYS A 62 -8.94 4.31 -0.45
N TYR A 63 -8.92 4.42 0.87
CA TYR A 63 -10.02 5.03 1.60
C TYR A 63 -10.15 6.51 1.23
N GLU A 64 -9.01 7.21 1.18
CA GLU A 64 -8.99 8.62 0.78
C GLU A 64 -9.53 8.81 -0.63
N ALA A 65 -9.09 7.95 -1.56
CA ALA A 65 -9.54 8.03 -2.95
C ALA A 65 -11.03 7.78 -3.06
N LYS A 66 -11.53 6.82 -2.31
CA LYS A 66 -12.95 6.51 -2.30
C LYS A 66 -13.76 7.67 -1.74
N ARG A 67 -13.25 8.31 -0.71
CA ARG A 67 -13.90 9.46 -0.10
C ARG A 67 -13.95 10.63 -1.08
N LEU A 68 -12.84 10.89 -1.76
CA LEU A 68 -12.79 11.96 -2.77
C LEU A 68 -13.69 11.65 -3.96
N ALA A 69 -13.70 10.43 -4.41
CA ALA A 69 -14.57 10.02 -5.53
C ALA A 69 -16.03 10.21 -5.14
N SER A 70 -16.38 9.86 -3.92
CA SER A 70 -17.74 10.03 -3.42
C SER A 70 -18.12 11.51 -3.38
N ASN A 71 -17.21 12.36 -2.92
CA ASN A 71 -17.45 13.80 -2.89
C ASN A 71 -17.64 14.37 -4.29
N ILE A 72 -16.82 13.95 -5.23
CA ILE A 72 -16.95 14.40 -6.62
C ILE A 72 -18.28 13.94 -7.19
N TYR A 73 -18.67 12.71 -6.90
CA TYR A 73 -19.94 12.16 -7.36
C TYR A 73 -21.12 12.95 -6.78
N LEU A 74 -21.07 13.29 -5.49
CA LEU A 74 -22.11 14.06 -4.86
C LEU A 74 -22.24 15.46 -5.45
N ILE A 75 -21.12 16.05 -5.84
CA ILE A 75 -21.13 17.38 -6.43
C ILE A 75 -21.68 17.33 -7.85
N THR A 76 -21.31 16.32 -8.64
CA THR A 76 -21.68 16.27 -10.05
C THR A 76 -22.86 15.34 -10.34
N GLY A 77 -23.04 14.32 -9.53
CA GLY A 77 -24.04 13.30 -9.76
C GLY A 77 -25.38 13.55 -9.11
N SER A 78 -25.47 14.58 -8.29
CA SER A 78 -26.72 14.88 -7.61
C SER A 78 -27.67 15.68 -8.51
N PHE A 79 -27.33 15.89 -9.72
CA PHE A 79 -28.14 16.67 -10.64
C PHE A 79 -28.97 15.80 -11.58
#